data_26cfc8901c47daef2052d79abb250f1c
#
_entry.id   26cfc8901c47daef2052d79abb250f1c
#
_cell.length_a   1.000
_cell.length_b   1.000
_cell.length_c   1.000
_cell.angle_alpha   90.00
_cell.angle_beta   90.00
_cell.angle_gamma   90.00
#
_symmetry.space_group_name_H-M   'P 1'
#
loop_
_entity.id
_entity.type
_entity.pdbx_description
1 polymer ?
#
loop_
_entity_poly.entity_id
_entity_poly.type
_entity_poly.pdbx_seq_one_letter_code
_entity_poly.pdbx_strand_id
1 'polypeptide(L)' 'MESRLNELEAKISLAEDLLDALNRTVYRQQQQIDQLQQDIRALRQQLREAAPAEAVSPGDEIPPHY' A
#
# COMPACT_ATOMS: atom_id res chain seq x y z
N MET A 1 12.93 -40.58 -16.23
CA MET A 1 11.89 -40.22 -15.29
C MET A 1 12.41 -39.44 -14.14
N GLU A 2 13.36 -39.91 -13.44
CA GLU A 2 13.87 -39.17 -12.32
C GLU A 2 14.34 -37.80 -12.66
N SER A 3 14.99 -37.60 -13.80
CA SER A 3 15.48 -36.26 -14.09
C SER A 3 14.32 -35.31 -14.36
N ARG A 4 13.20 -35.79 -14.84
CA ARG A 4 12.04 -34.95 -15.02
C ARG A 4 11.45 -34.56 -13.67
N LEU A 5 11.42 -35.50 -12.75
CA LEU A 5 10.91 -35.20 -11.40
C LEU A 5 11.81 -34.20 -10.71
N ASN A 6 13.11 -34.34 -10.90
CA ASN A 6 14.05 -33.40 -10.31
C ASN A 6 13.85 -32.00 -10.88
N GLU A 7 13.60 -31.92 -12.19
CA GLU A 7 13.34 -30.64 -12.79
C GLU A 7 12.07 -30.01 -12.23
N LEU A 8 11.04 -30.82 -12.08
CA LEU A 8 9.79 -30.31 -11.55
C LEU A 8 9.96 -29.85 -10.12
N GLU A 9 10.69 -30.60 -9.33
CA GLU A 9 10.94 -30.22 -7.96
C GLU A 9 11.69 -28.90 -7.89
N ALA A 10 12.67 -28.72 -8.77
CA ALA A 10 13.42 -27.49 -8.79
C ALA A 10 12.52 -26.32 -9.16
N LYS A 11 11.64 -26.54 -10.13
CA LYS A 11 10.74 -25.47 -10.55
C LYS A 11 9.76 -25.12 -9.47
N ILE A 12 9.25 -26.12 -8.77
CA ILE A 12 8.32 -25.87 -7.69
C ILE A 12 9.02 -25.10 -6.56
N SER A 13 10.23 -25.49 -6.24
CA SER A 13 10.96 -24.78 -5.20
C SER A 13 11.19 -23.34 -5.58
N LEU A 14 11.53 -23.09 -6.83
CA LEU A 14 11.73 -21.74 -7.29
C LEU A 14 10.44 -20.95 -7.22
N ALA A 15 9.34 -21.56 -7.66
CA ALA A 15 8.05 -20.89 -7.62
C ALA A 15 7.66 -20.55 -6.18
N GLU A 16 7.93 -21.46 -5.26
CA GLU A 16 7.62 -21.21 -3.86
C GLU A 16 8.44 -20.05 -3.32
N ASP A 17 9.70 -20.00 -3.69
CA ASP A 17 10.55 -18.91 -3.24
C ASP A 17 10.06 -17.58 -3.80
N LEU A 18 9.64 -17.58 -5.04
CA LEU A 18 9.13 -16.36 -5.67
C LEU A 18 7.84 -15.92 -5.01
N LEU A 19 6.98 -16.88 -4.68
CA LEU A 19 5.74 -16.55 -4.00
C LEU A 19 6.02 -15.96 -2.62
N ASP A 20 6.98 -16.52 -1.89
CA ASP A 20 7.34 -15.98 -0.60
C ASP A 20 7.85 -14.56 -0.74
N ALA A 21 8.70 -14.32 -1.74
CA ALA A 21 9.23 -12.98 -1.94
C ALA A 21 8.12 -12.01 -2.30
N LEU A 22 7.19 -12.44 -3.16
CA LEU A 22 6.07 -11.60 -3.52
C LEU A 22 5.20 -11.28 -2.32
N ASN A 23 4.92 -12.29 -1.51
CA ASN A 23 4.09 -12.09 -0.33
C ASN A 23 4.72 -11.09 0.62
N ARG A 24 6.03 -11.16 0.79
CA ARG A 24 6.72 -10.20 1.65
C ARG A 24 6.64 -8.80 1.06
N THR A 25 6.77 -8.71 -0.25
CA THR A 25 6.70 -7.42 -0.92
C THR A 25 5.31 -6.82 -0.78
N VAL A 26 4.28 -7.63 -0.99
CA VAL A 26 2.92 -7.15 -0.87
C VAL A 26 2.65 -6.69 0.56
N TYR A 27 3.10 -7.45 1.53
CA TYR A 27 2.90 -7.08 2.92
C TYR A 27 3.57 -5.74 3.22
N ARG A 28 4.81 -5.58 2.75
CA ARG A 28 5.53 -4.34 2.97
C ARG A 28 4.85 -3.16 2.28
N GLN A 29 4.37 -3.39 1.08
CA GLN A 29 3.66 -2.35 0.36
C GLN A 29 2.37 -1.97 1.06
N GLN A 30 1.67 -2.93 1.62
CA GLN A 30 0.46 -2.63 2.34
C GLN A 30 0.75 -1.78 3.57
N GLN A 31 1.85 -2.07 4.24
CA GLN A 31 2.24 -1.26 5.39
C GLN A 31 2.58 0.16 4.96
N GLN A 32 3.22 0.31 3.81
CA GLN A 32 3.53 1.64 3.29
C GLN A 32 2.26 2.39 2.94
N ILE A 33 1.31 1.71 2.34
CA ILE A 33 0.04 2.34 2.02
C ILE A 33 -0.67 2.78 3.28
N ASP A 34 -0.70 1.94 4.29
CA ASP A 34 -1.34 2.29 5.54
C ASP A 34 -0.66 3.51 6.16
N GLN A 35 0.66 3.56 6.12
CA GLN A 35 1.39 4.69 6.67
C GLN A 35 1.08 5.96 5.89
N LEU A 36 1.04 5.86 4.57
CA LEU A 36 0.72 7.02 3.75
C LEU A 36 -0.68 7.52 4.03
N GLN A 37 -1.62 6.62 4.24
CA GLN A 37 -2.97 7.03 4.56
C GLN A 37 -3.01 7.77 5.88
N GLN A 38 -2.26 7.31 6.86
CA GLN A 38 -2.19 7.98 8.14
C GLN A 38 -1.56 9.35 8.00
N ASP A 39 -0.50 9.44 7.18
CA ASP A 39 0.16 10.71 6.95
C ASP A 39 -0.77 11.70 6.29
N ILE A 40 -1.57 11.24 5.34
CA ILE A 40 -2.52 12.11 4.67
C ILE A 40 -3.56 12.61 5.65
N ARG A 41 -4.05 11.74 6.51
CA ARG A 41 -5.02 12.16 7.52
C ARG A 41 -4.42 13.19 8.46
N ALA A 42 -3.18 12.97 8.86
CA ALA A 42 -2.51 13.90 9.75
C ALA A 42 -2.31 15.24 9.07
N LEU A 43 -1.92 15.23 7.80
CA LEU A 43 -1.74 16.47 7.06
C LEU A 43 -3.05 17.22 6.91
N ARG A 44 -4.11 16.51 6.62
CA ARG A 44 -5.42 17.16 6.52
C ARG A 44 -5.82 17.79 7.85
N GLN A 45 -5.55 17.08 8.92
CA GLN A 45 -5.87 17.62 10.23
C GLN A 45 -5.08 18.87 10.50
N GLN A 46 -3.80 18.86 10.16
CA GLN A 46 -2.96 20.02 10.36
C GLN A 46 -3.43 21.20 9.53
N LEU A 47 -3.86 20.95 8.31
CA LEU A 47 -4.35 22.00 7.46
C LEU A 47 -5.61 22.60 8.03
N ARG A 48 -6.49 21.78 8.57
CA ARG A 48 -7.71 22.31 9.16
C ARG A 48 -7.41 23.18 10.37
N GLU A 49 -6.46 22.75 11.16
CA GLU A 49 -6.11 23.49 12.35
C GLU A 49 -5.37 24.76 12.01
N ALA A 50 -4.51 24.71 11.02
CA ALA A 50 -3.75 25.87 10.65
C ALA A 50 -4.55 26.84 9.80
N ALA A 51 -5.59 26.38 9.17
CA ALA A 51 -6.40 27.23 8.32
C ALA A 51 -7.76 27.37 8.93
N PRO A 52 -8.00 28.37 9.70
CA PRO A 52 -9.26 28.54 10.38
C PRO A 52 -10.40 28.71 9.42
N ALA A 53 -11.54 28.93 9.97
CA ALA A 53 -12.74 28.93 9.22
C ALA A 53 -12.75 29.79 8.00
N GLU A 54 -12.09 30.89 8.07
CA GLU A 54 -12.16 31.78 6.94
C GLU A 54 -11.43 31.22 5.75
N ALA A 55 -10.44 30.41 5.95
CA ALA A 55 -9.71 29.87 4.85
C ALA A 55 -10.45 28.69 4.27
N VAL A 56 -11.42 28.18 4.98
CA VAL A 56 -12.11 27.07 4.51
C VAL A 56 -13.34 27.47 3.88
N SER A 57 -13.42 27.73 2.67
CA SER A 57 -14.65 28.07 2.07
C SER A 57 -15.36 26.78 1.75
N PRO A 58 -16.66 26.85 1.66
CA PRO A 58 -17.43 25.67 1.35
C PRO A 58 -16.99 24.99 0.09
N GLY A 59 -16.57 25.73 -0.86
CA GLY A 59 -16.12 25.10 -2.07
C GLY A 59 -14.88 24.29 -1.88
N ASP A 60 -14.04 24.76 -1.00
CA ASP A 60 -12.86 24.05 -0.75
C ASP A 60 -13.11 22.74 -0.17
N GLU A 61 -14.12 22.71 0.64
CA GLU A 61 -14.32 21.51 1.27
C GLU A 61 -14.91 20.54 0.48
N ILE A 62 -15.56 20.94 -0.40
CA ILE A 62 -16.21 20.09 -1.11
C ILE A 62 -15.66 19.18 -1.79
N PRO A 63 -15.21 18.92 -2.22
CA PRO A 63 -14.90 18.02 -2.96
C PRO A 63 -15.31 16.91 -2.91
N PRO A 64 -15.56 16.66 -3.13
CA PRO A 64 -15.90 15.90 -3.30
C PRO A 64 -16.24 14.87 -3.31
N HIS A 65 -16.31 14.66 -3.31
CA HIS A 65 -16.59 13.75 -3.16
C HIS A 65 -16.58 13.02 -4.03
N TYR A 66 -16.45 13.11 -4.34
CA TYR A 66 -16.46 12.33 -5.03
C TYR A 66 -16.23 11.47 -4.82
#